data_fc0517b8724d4eec6c93b7c863725f9f
#
_entry.id   fc0517b8724d4eec6c93b7c863725f9f
#
_cell.length_a   1.000
_cell.length_b   1.000
_cell.length_c   1.000
_cell.angle_alpha   90.00
_cell.angle_beta   90.00
_cell.angle_gamma   90.00
#
_symmetry.space_group_name_H-M   'P 1'
#
loop_
_entity.id
_entity.type
_entity.pdbx_description
1 polymer ?
#
loop_
_entity_poly.entity_id
_entity_poly.type
_entity_poly.pdbx_seq_one_letter_code
_entity_poly.pdbx_strand_id
1 'polypeptide(L)'
;VPCGGAGPVPVCTQYYLHSQVVASAVGLAEAGLMFGYKTSGLELGATFKAQQIELYAYSASVGTFDEADIVDSNSKEDHSAFNVDLGASMRLGDKGQYVVAGTIENLVPQSFDGPVRTNGTPNPADDVATEYEMNPVLTAAVGYNNSWVKAEANIDLTERAGYDLLKDTQFARLGLEFSAGRHFHLRTGYRADLKDNVSSVITGGIGITPWDRFNIDLSGMIGEGETYGAALQIGFKI
;
A
#
# COMPACT_ATOMS: atom_id res chain seq x y z
N VAL A 1 32.94 -25.58 -15.18
CA VAL A 1 33.03 -26.85 -15.97
C VAL A 1 34.34 -26.81 -16.74
N PRO A 2 35.21 -27.79 -16.62
CA PRO A 2 36.48 -27.80 -17.36
C PRO A 2 36.22 -27.89 -18.85
N CYS A 3 36.87 -27.02 -19.63
CA CYS A 3 36.89 -27.10 -21.08
C CYS A 3 37.58 -28.40 -21.52
N GLY A 4 36.82 -29.42 -21.89
CA GLY A 4 37.32 -30.68 -22.40
C GLY A 4 37.02 -30.84 -23.87
N GLY A 5 38.03 -30.75 -24.72
CA GLY A 5 37.95 -31.05 -26.14
C GLY A 5 39.35 -31.26 -26.70
N ALA A 6 39.59 -32.43 -27.27
CA ALA A 6 40.85 -32.79 -27.94
C ALA A 6 40.83 -32.25 -29.39
N GLY A 7 40.81 -30.93 -29.56
CA GLY A 7 40.82 -30.26 -30.87
C GLY A 7 41.70 -29.02 -30.86
N PRO A 8 42.14 -28.51 -32.02
CA PRO A 8 43.09 -27.40 -32.09
C PRO A 8 42.56 -26.04 -31.60
N VAL A 9 41.25 -25.91 -31.28
CA VAL A 9 40.68 -24.72 -30.61
C VAL A 9 39.58 -25.21 -29.65
N PRO A 10 39.75 -25.12 -28.33
CA PRO A 10 38.69 -25.41 -27.39
C PRO A 10 37.61 -24.33 -27.51
N VAL A 11 36.41 -24.69 -27.98
CA VAL A 11 35.26 -23.84 -27.94
C VAL A 11 34.68 -23.90 -26.51
N CYS A 12 35.02 -22.95 -25.68
CA CYS A 12 34.39 -22.76 -24.38
C CYS A 12 33.10 -21.99 -24.57
N THR A 13 31.96 -22.64 -24.52
CA THR A 13 30.69 -21.97 -24.40
C THR A 13 30.47 -21.61 -22.92
N GLN A 14 30.75 -20.40 -22.55
CA GLN A 14 30.47 -19.90 -21.22
C GLN A 14 28.96 -19.63 -21.13
N TYR A 15 28.24 -20.53 -20.47
CA TYR A 15 26.85 -20.27 -20.13
C TYR A 15 26.82 -19.31 -18.93
N TYR A 16 26.48 -18.07 -19.17
CA TYR A 16 26.12 -17.14 -18.09
C TYR A 16 24.75 -17.56 -17.57
N LEU A 17 24.68 -17.99 -16.32
CA LEU A 17 23.42 -18.18 -15.64
C LEU A 17 22.90 -16.77 -15.32
N HIS A 18 21.95 -16.29 -16.09
CA HIS A 18 21.29 -15.00 -15.89
C HIS A 18 20.21 -15.04 -14.79
N SER A 19 20.19 -16.08 -13.97
CA SER A 19 19.25 -16.16 -12.84
C SER A 19 19.68 -15.19 -11.76
N GLN A 20 18.75 -14.33 -11.37
CA GLN A 20 18.94 -13.31 -10.34
C GLN A 20 17.96 -13.49 -9.19
N VAL A 21 18.40 -13.13 -7.99
CA VAL A 21 17.55 -12.81 -6.86
C VAL A 21 17.30 -11.31 -6.90
N VAL A 22 16.05 -10.89 -6.92
CA VAL A 22 15.67 -9.48 -6.93
C VAL A 22 14.69 -9.24 -5.79
N ALA A 23 14.89 -8.16 -5.05
CA ALA A 23 13.99 -7.72 -4.00
C ALA A 23 13.79 -6.20 -4.08
N SER A 24 12.56 -5.75 -3.94
CA SER A 24 12.22 -4.33 -3.84
C SER A 24 11.16 -4.09 -2.77
N ALA A 25 11.26 -2.95 -2.09
CA ALA A 25 10.31 -2.54 -1.07
C ALA A 25 10.23 -1.02 -0.99
N VAL A 26 9.07 -0.53 -0.52
CA VAL A 26 8.86 0.87 -0.15
C VAL A 26 8.42 0.93 1.30
N GLY A 27 9.17 1.67 2.12
CA GLY A 27 8.80 2.05 3.47
C GLY A 27 8.25 3.47 3.47
N LEU A 28 7.11 3.71 4.12
CA LEU A 28 6.50 5.03 4.25
C LEU A 28 6.11 5.28 5.70
N ALA A 29 6.67 6.33 6.30
CA ALA A 29 6.26 6.85 7.59
C ALA A 29 5.68 8.25 7.42
N GLU A 30 4.51 8.51 8.01
CA GLU A 30 3.80 9.77 7.88
C GLU A 30 3.44 10.35 9.25
N ALA A 31 3.57 11.66 9.36
CA ALA A 31 3.04 12.45 10.47
C ALA A 31 2.23 13.62 9.91
N GLY A 32 1.00 13.81 10.38
CA GLY A 32 0.12 14.83 9.80
C GLY A 32 -0.73 15.59 10.81
N LEU A 33 -1.13 16.79 10.39
CA LEU A 33 -2.11 17.63 11.07
C LEU A 33 -3.38 17.67 10.24
N MET A 34 -4.49 17.29 10.83
CA MET A 34 -5.80 17.26 10.19
C MET A 34 -6.65 18.45 10.63
N PHE A 35 -7.27 19.09 9.65
CA PHE A 35 -8.24 20.16 9.84
C PHE A 35 -9.57 19.76 9.21
N GLY A 36 -10.65 19.97 9.95
CA GLY A 36 -12.00 19.66 9.50
C GLY A 36 -12.93 20.86 9.63
N TYR A 37 -13.78 21.04 8.65
CA TYR A 37 -14.84 22.02 8.67
C TYR A 37 -16.18 21.36 8.35
N LYS A 38 -17.18 21.64 9.14
CA LYS A 38 -18.54 21.09 8.97
C LYS A 38 -19.56 22.21 8.88
N THR A 39 -20.39 22.12 7.85
CA THR A 39 -21.57 22.99 7.67
C THR A 39 -22.80 22.12 7.40
N SER A 40 -23.95 22.72 7.08
CA SER A 40 -25.24 22.02 6.88
C SER A 40 -25.16 20.87 5.87
N GLY A 41 -24.77 19.68 6.35
CA GLY A 41 -24.68 18.45 5.54
C GLY A 41 -23.38 18.24 4.76
N LEU A 42 -22.51 19.26 4.66
CA LEU A 42 -21.21 19.16 4.02
C LEU A 42 -20.09 19.12 5.07
N GLU A 43 -19.20 18.17 4.96
CA GLU A 43 -17.98 18.03 5.78
C GLU A 43 -16.77 18.13 4.84
N LEU A 44 -15.82 18.99 5.17
CA LEU A 44 -14.57 19.17 4.43
C LEU A 44 -13.40 18.86 5.33
N GLY A 45 -12.36 18.25 4.78
CA GLY A 45 -11.14 17.92 5.49
C GLY A 45 -9.89 18.23 4.67
N ALA A 46 -8.84 18.61 5.37
CA ALA A 46 -7.50 18.72 4.81
C ALA A 46 -6.51 18.15 5.81
N THR A 47 -5.55 17.34 5.33
CA THR A 47 -4.44 16.81 6.12
C THR A 47 -3.14 17.27 5.51
N PHE A 48 -2.30 17.95 6.28
CA PHE A 48 -0.94 18.31 5.89
C PHE A 48 0.01 17.27 6.46
N LYS A 49 0.79 16.63 5.60
CA LYS A 49 1.64 15.47 5.95
C LYS A 49 3.12 15.79 5.74
N ALA A 50 3.92 15.40 6.72
CA ALA A 50 5.36 15.19 6.54
C ALA A 50 5.57 13.68 6.37
N GLN A 51 6.31 13.32 5.35
CA GLN A 51 6.51 11.93 4.92
C GLN A 51 8.00 11.61 4.91
N GLN A 52 8.36 10.43 5.40
CA GLN A 52 9.67 9.82 5.26
C GLN A 52 9.51 8.58 4.40
N ILE A 53 10.21 8.53 3.28
CA ILE A 53 10.14 7.46 2.29
C ILE A 53 11.48 6.74 2.29
N GLU A 54 11.47 5.43 2.48
CA GLU A 54 12.64 4.56 2.32
C GLU A 54 12.41 3.67 1.09
N LEU A 55 13.25 3.81 0.09
CA LEU A 55 13.22 2.99 -1.13
C LEU A 55 14.31 1.93 -1.02
N TYR A 56 13.95 0.68 -1.30
CA TYR A 56 14.86 -0.43 -1.28
C TYR A 56 14.79 -1.20 -2.60
N ALA A 57 15.94 -1.40 -3.24
CA ALA A 57 16.06 -2.23 -4.42
C ALA A 57 17.41 -2.99 -4.40
N TYR A 58 17.33 -4.30 -4.48
CA TYR A 58 18.48 -5.20 -4.44
C TYR A 58 18.38 -6.21 -5.57
N SER A 59 19.53 -6.53 -6.17
CA SER A 59 19.63 -7.70 -7.04
C SER A 59 21.03 -8.28 -6.99
N ALA A 60 21.10 -9.61 -7.05
CA ALA A 60 22.34 -10.35 -7.14
C ALA A 60 22.18 -11.56 -8.06
N SER A 61 23.27 -12.00 -8.70
CA SER A 61 23.31 -13.28 -9.37
C SER A 61 23.14 -14.40 -8.35
N VAL A 62 22.39 -15.45 -8.69
CA VAL A 62 22.19 -16.62 -7.81
C VAL A 62 23.52 -17.24 -7.36
N GLY A 63 24.57 -17.12 -8.18
CA GLY A 63 25.89 -17.64 -7.85
C GLY A 63 26.72 -16.79 -6.89
N THR A 64 26.34 -15.53 -6.68
CA THR A 64 27.02 -14.56 -5.80
C THR A 64 26.11 -14.01 -4.70
N PHE A 65 24.90 -14.54 -4.58
CA PHE A 65 23.95 -14.11 -3.58
C PHE A 65 24.45 -14.41 -2.17
N ASP A 66 24.50 -13.38 -1.33
CA ASP A 66 24.74 -13.48 0.11
C ASP A 66 23.56 -12.82 0.86
N GLU A 67 23.00 -13.53 1.83
CA GLU A 67 21.89 -13.01 2.65
C GLU A 67 22.28 -11.74 3.43
N ALA A 68 23.56 -11.58 3.76
CA ALA A 68 24.06 -10.40 4.45
C ALA A 68 24.00 -9.13 3.59
N ASP A 69 24.09 -9.26 2.27
CA ASP A 69 24.05 -8.13 1.33
C ASP A 69 22.63 -7.54 1.18
N ILE A 70 21.59 -8.29 1.57
CA ILE A 70 20.20 -7.81 1.52
C ILE A 70 19.98 -6.58 2.40
N VAL A 71 20.73 -6.47 3.49
CA VAL A 71 20.62 -5.34 4.44
C VAL A 71 21.67 -4.24 4.22
N ASP A 72 22.41 -4.28 3.10
CA ASP A 72 23.42 -3.27 2.79
C ASP A 72 22.77 -1.91 2.56
N SER A 73 23.40 -0.88 3.11
CA SER A 73 23.01 0.53 2.96
C SER A 73 23.00 1.01 1.49
N ASN A 74 23.80 0.38 0.63
CA ASN A 74 23.87 0.72 -0.80
C ASN A 74 22.60 0.35 -1.58
N SER A 75 21.73 -0.50 -0.99
CA SER A 75 20.46 -0.91 -1.57
C SER A 75 19.28 -0.04 -1.10
N LYS A 76 19.55 1.08 -0.42
CA LYS A 76 18.53 1.96 0.18
C LYS A 76 18.77 3.42 -0.21
N GLU A 77 17.65 4.13 -0.43
CA GLU A 77 17.59 5.58 -0.55
C GLU A 77 16.49 6.13 0.33
N ASP A 78 16.81 7.19 1.08
CA ASP A 78 15.90 7.85 2.01
C ASP A 78 15.51 9.23 1.50
N HIS A 79 14.21 9.50 1.49
CA HIS A 79 13.66 10.79 1.08
C HIS A 79 12.69 11.35 2.12
N SER A 80 12.61 12.67 2.18
CA SER A 80 11.61 13.38 2.99
C SER A 80 10.75 14.23 2.08
N ALA A 81 9.46 14.23 2.32
CA ALA A 81 8.49 14.95 1.51
C ALA A 81 7.42 15.65 2.36
N PHE A 82 6.76 16.62 1.76
CA PHE A 82 5.52 17.20 2.26
C PHE A 82 4.40 16.96 1.26
N ASN A 83 3.22 16.60 1.77
CA ASN A 83 2.05 16.44 0.94
C ASN A 83 0.77 16.87 1.64
N VAL A 84 -0.32 16.91 0.89
CA VAL A 84 -1.63 17.32 1.37
C VAL A 84 -2.67 16.33 0.88
N ASP A 85 -3.56 15.89 1.80
CA ASP A 85 -4.77 15.18 1.42
C ASP A 85 -5.96 16.10 1.59
N LEU A 86 -6.92 15.99 0.69
CA LEU A 86 -8.19 16.70 0.76
C LEU A 86 -9.34 15.69 0.76
N GLY A 87 -10.40 16.02 1.49
CA GLY A 87 -11.60 15.21 1.55
C GLY A 87 -12.86 16.05 1.63
N ALA A 88 -13.91 15.56 1.01
CA ALA A 88 -15.24 16.13 1.14
C ALA A 88 -16.26 15.01 1.30
N SER A 89 -17.27 15.21 2.16
CA SER A 89 -18.40 14.31 2.28
C SER A 89 -19.70 15.07 2.47
N MET A 90 -20.79 14.48 1.98
CA MET A 90 -22.12 15.03 2.14
C MET A 90 -23.09 13.96 2.64
N ARG A 91 -23.91 14.33 3.63
CA ARG A 91 -24.96 13.48 4.16
C ARG A 91 -26.28 13.78 3.46
N LEU A 92 -26.96 12.73 3.02
CA LEU A 92 -28.20 12.78 2.25
C LEU A 92 -29.28 11.96 2.97
N GLY A 93 -30.53 12.24 2.62
CA GLY A 93 -31.73 11.64 3.22
C GLY A 93 -32.19 12.38 4.48
N ASP A 94 -33.44 12.15 4.87
CA ASP A 94 -34.12 12.89 5.98
C ASP A 94 -33.41 12.72 7.34
N LYS A 95 -32.72 11.60 7.52
CA LYS A 95 -31.95 11.27 8.73
C LYS A 95 -30.43 11.33 8.52
N GLY A 96 -29.97 11.79 7.34
CA GLY A 96 -28.55 11.79 6.99
C GLY A 96 -27.93 10.41 6.91
N GLN A 97 -28.73 9.40 6.57
CA GLN A 97 -28.33 7.99 6.57
C GLN A 97 -27.45 7.60 5.35
N TYR A 98 -27.53 8.34 4.27
CA TYR A 98 -26.66 8.14 3.11
C TYR A 98 -25.51 9.13 3.14
N VAL A 99 -24.35 8.69 2.70
CA VAL A 99 -23.14 9.49 2.60
C VAL A 99 -22.56 9.35 1.21
N VAL A 100 -22.18 10.46 0.60
CA VAL A 100 -21.35 10.49 -0.60
C VAL A 100 -20.06 11.20 -0.21
N ALA A 101 -18.91 10.66 -0.59
CA ALA A 101 -17.63 11.24 -0.25
C ALA A 101 -16.64 11.12 -1.40
N GLY A 102 -15.65 12.00 -1.39
CA GLY A 102 -14.48 11.91 -2.26
C GLY A 102 -13.25 12.37 -1.50
N THR A 103 -12.12 11.74 -1.81
CA THR A 103 -10.80 12.13 -1.27
C THR A 103 -9.79 12.23 -2.38
N ILE A 104 -8.81 13.09 -2.19
CA ILE A 104 -7.58 13.16 -2.98
C ILE A 104 -6.45 12.99 -1.99
N GLU A 105 -5.73 11.88 -2.07
CA GLU A 105 -4.50 11.62 -1.33
C GLU A 105 -3.31 12.10 -2.16
N ASN A 106 -2.27 12.61 -1.50
CA ASN A 106 -1.03 13.06 -2.13
C ASN A 106 -1.27 14.07 -3.28
N LEU A 107 -1.94 15.18 -2.96
CA LEU A 107 -2.35 16.21 -3.92
C LEU A 107 -1.18 16.76 -4.76
N VAL A 108 0.03 16.79 -4.17
CA VAL A 108 1.25 17.25 -4.84
C VAL A 108 1.99 16.03 -5.39
N PRO A 109 2.02 15.84 -6.74
CA PRO A 109 2.79 14.74 -7.32
C PRO A 109 4.28 14.94 -7.08
N GLN A 110 4.98 13.86 -6.73
CA GLN A 110 6.41 13.85 -6.45
C GLN A 110 7.03 12.56 -6.99
N SER A 111 8.31 12.65 -7.34
CA SER A 111 9.10 11.52 -7.81
C SER A 111 10.39 11.43 -7.00
N PHE A 112 10.81 10.23 -6.69
CA PHE A 112 11.97 9.93 -5.85
C PHE A 112 12.85 8.91 -6.54
N ASP A 113 14.11 9.25 -6.76
CA ASP A 113 15.10 8.32 -7.27
C ASP A 113 15.37 7.24 -6.23
N GLY A 114 15.32 5.99 -6.65
CA GLY A 114 15.68 4.84 -5.81
C GLY A 114 17.09 4.34 -6.10
N PRO A 115 17.56 3.32 -5.33
CA PRO A 115 18.85 2.70 -5.57
C PRO A 115 18.94 2.10 -6.98
N VAL A 116 20.14 2.18 -7.56
CA VAL A 116 20.41 1.54 -8.85
C VAL A 116 20.57 0.03 -8.63
N ARG A 117 19.78 -0.75 -9.36
CA ARG A 117 19.77 -2.19 -9.30
C ARG A 117 20.62 -2.80 -10.40
N THR A 118 21.60 -3.64 -10.06
CA THR A 118 22.43 -4.32 -11.06
C THR A 118 21.58 -5.30 -11.88
N ASN A 119 21.81 -5.34 -13.19
CA ASN A 119 21.16 -6.30 -14.09
C ASN A 119 21.87 -7.67 -14.13
N GLY A 120 22.82 -7.93 -13.22
CA GLY A 120 23.57 -9.20 -13.14
C GLY A 120 24.55 -9.40 -14.27
N THR A 121 24.79 -8.40 -15.10
CA THR A 121 25.87 -8.38 -16.09
C THR A 121 27.09 -7.65 -15.51
N PRO A 122 28.30 -7.93 -16.01
CA PRO A 122 29.48 -7.17 -15.63
C PRO A 122 29.51 -5.73 -16.15
N ASN A 123 28.53 -5.35 -16.97
CA ASN A 123 28.45 -4.04 -17.61
C ASN A 123 27.55 -3.10 -16.80
N PRO A 124 28.08 -2.06 -16.11
CA PRO A 124 27.25 -1.11 -15.36
C PRO A 124 26.25 -0.30 -16.22
N ALA A 125 26.45 -0.27 -17.53
CA ALA A 125 25.52 0.43 -18.42
C ALA A 125 24.17 -0.29 -18.58
N ASP A 126 24.08 -1.55 -18.14
CA ASP A 126 22.87 -2.37 -18.15
C ASP A 126 22.11 -2.31 -16.81
N ASP A 127 22.64 -1.58 -15.82
CA ASP A 127 22.00 -1.43 -14.52
C ASP A 127 20.69 -0.63 -14.63
N VAL A 128 19.74 -0.99 -13.78
CA VAL A 128 18.37 -0.42 -13.79
C VAL A 128 18.26 0.66 -12.73
N ALA A 129 18.08 1.90 -13.16
CA ALA A 129 17.68 2.98 -12.26
C ALA A 129 16.23 2.74 -11.81
N THR A 130 15.97 2.80 -10.52
CA THR A 130 14.63 2.68 -9.96
C THR A 130 14.10 4.05 -9.57
N GLU A 131 12.79 4.25 -9.69
CA GLU A 131 12.11 5.50 -9.38
C GLU A 131 10.76 5.19 -8.74
N TYR A 132 10.38 5.94 -7.72
CA TYR A 132 9.07 5.86 -7.08
C TYR A 132 8.28 7.14 -7.34
N GLU A 133 7.13 6.99 -7.96
CA GLU A 133 6.20 8.08 -8.21
C GLU A 133 5.09 8.11 -7.16
N MET A 134 4.95 9.23 -6.47
CA MET A 134 3.85 9.50 -5.57
C MET A 134 2.84 10.40 -6.27
N ASN A 135 1.89 9.80 -6.98
CA ASN A 135 0.87 10.49 -7.74
C ASN A 135 -0.41 10.70 -6.91
N PRO A 136 -1.22 11.73 -7.20
CA PRO A 136 -2.50 11.95 -6.56
C PRO A 136 -3.45 10.77 -6.76
N VAL A 137 -4.00 10.25 -5.64
CA VAL A 137 -5.01 9.19 -5.67
C VAL A 137 -6.37 9.77 -5.35
N LEU A 138 -7.24 9.77 -6.34
CA LEU A 138 -8.63 10.18 -6.22
C LEU A 138 -9.50 8.97 -5.89
N THR A 139 -10.26 9.04 -4.79
CA THR A 139 -11.19 7.98 -4.38
C THR A 139 -12.60 8.55 -4.26
N ALA A 140 -13.58 7.84 -4.78
CA ALA A 140 -15.00 8.12 -4.57
C ALA A 140 -15.62 7.07 -3.64
N ALA A 141 -16.55 7.48 -2.77
CA ALA A 141 -17.20 6.59 -1.83
C ALA A 141 -18.69 6.90 -1.69
N VAL A 142 -19.45 5.85 -1.41
CA VAL A 142 -20.85 5.93 -1.00
C VAL A 142 -21.04 5.10 0.26
N GLY A 143 -21.88 5.57 1.17
CA GLY A 143 -22.13 4.89 2.43
C GLY A 143 -23.58 4.94 2.85
N TYR A 144 -23.97 3.96 3.65
CA TYR A 144 -25.22 3.92 4.38
C TYR A 144 -24.94 3.71 5.87
N ASN A 145 -25.60 4.47 6.72
CA ASN A 145 -25.38 4.42 8.15
C ASN A 145 -26.71 4.53 8.90
N ASN A 146 -27.02 3.53 9.70
CA ASN A 146 -28.08 3.60 10.69
C ASN A 146 -27.58 3.08 12.06
N SER A 147 -28.50 2.92 13.03
CA SER A 147 -28.13 2.53 14.39
C SER A 147 -27.52 1.12 14.54
N TRP A 148 -27.73 0.22 13.57
CA TRP A 148 -27.32 -1.18 13.69
C TRP A 148 -26.52 -1.69 12.48
N VAL A 149 -26.56 -0.99 11.33
CA VAL A 149 -25.79 -1.34 10.12
C VAL A 149 -25.10 -0.10 9.57
N LYS A 150 -23.81 -0.27 9.21
CA LYS A 150 -23.09 0.63 8.32
C LYS A 150 -22.60 -0.16 7.12
N ALA A 151 -22.74 0.41 5.94
CA ALA A 151 -22.25 -0.16 4.68
C ALA A 151 -21.50 0.94 3.93
N GLU A 152 -20.40 0.57 3.31
CA GLU A 152 -19.57 1.47 2.52
C GLU A 152 -19.08 0.77 1.26
N ALA A 153 -19.08 1.49 0.15
CA ALA A 153 -18.38 1.11 -1.07
C ALA A 153 -17.50 2.29 -1.51
N ASN A 154 -16.26 2.01 -1.83
CA ASN A 154 -15.37 3.01 -2.40
C ASN A 154 -14.55 2.44 -3.55
N ILE A 155 -14.10 3.33 -4.43
CA ILE A 155 -13.32 3.00 -5.61
C ILE A 155 -12.26 4.08 -5.83
N ASP A 156 -11.03 3.65 -6.05
CA ASP A 156 -9.96 4.53 -6.53
C ASP A 156 -10.25 4.87 -8.00
N LEU A 157 -10.32 6.15 -8.34
CA LEU A 157 -10.56 6.64 -9.71
C LEU A 157 -9.26 6.82 -10.48
N THR A 158 -8.13 6.94 -9.76
CA THR A 158 -6.78 6.96 -10.30
C THR A 158 -5.97 5.81 -9.72
N GLU A 159 -4.86 5.49 -10.36
CA GLU A 159 -3.96 4.41 -9.96
C GLU A 159 -3.02 4.84 -8.85
N ARG A 160 -2.60 3.89 -8.04
CA ARG A 160 -1.47 4.02 -7.11
C ARG A 160 -0.24 3.46 -7.78
N ALA A 161 0.76 4.30 -7.99
CA ALA A 161 2.01 3.87 -8.62
C ALA A 161 2.69 2.77 -7.80
N GLY A 162 3.19 1.79 -8.50
CA GLY A 162 4.09 0.77 -7.94
C GLY A 162 5.52 1.29 -7.82
N TYR A 163 6.42 0.40 -7.45
CA TYR A 163 7.84 0.70 -7.37
C TYR A 163 8.65 -0.51 -7.85
N ASP A 164 9.52 -0.31 -8.83
CA ASP A 164 10.38 -1.34 -9.44
C ASP A 164 9.58 -2.59 -9.87
N LEU A 165 9.64 -3.66 -9.10
CA LEU A 165 8.90 -4.91 -9.38
C LEU A 165 7.43 -4.87 -8.94
N LEU A 166 7.09 -3.93 -8.07
CA LEU A 166 5.72 -3.75 -7.62
C LEU A 166 4.93 -3.01 -8.70
N LYS A 167 3.85 -3.58 -9.14
CA LYS A 167 3.00 -3.00 -10.19
C LYS A 167 2.01 -2.00 -9.62
N ASP A 168 1.52 -1.11 -10.48
CA ASP A 168 0.45 -0.19 -10.13
C ASP A 168 -0.81 -0.92 -9.69
N THR A 169 -1.52 -0.33 -8.73
CA THR A 169 -2.76 -0.88 -8.20
C THR A 169 -3.89 0.12 -8.25
N GLN A 170 -5.11 -0.36 -8.31
CA GLN A 170 -6.32 0.45 -8.26
C GLN A 170 -7.41 -0.34 -7.55
N PHE A 171 -7.89 0.15 -6.41
CA PHE A 171 -8.74 -0.66 -5.56
C PHE A 171 -10.22 -0.30 -5.63
N ALA A 172 -11.07 -1.33 -5.62
CA ALA A 172 -12.46 -1.25 -5.22
C ALA A 172 -12.63 -1.96 -3.87
N ARG A 173 -13.39 -1.35 -2.94
CA ARG A 173 -13.56 -1.86 -1.58
C ARG A 173 -15.02 -1.81 -1.18
N LEU A 174 -15.46 -2.83 -0.45
CA LEU A 174 -16.76 -2.93 0.19
C LEU A 174 -16.56 -3.20 1.68
N GLY A 175 -17.31 -2.52 2.54
CA GLY A 175 -17.28 -2.71 3.97
C GLY A 175 -18.68 -2.78 4.56
N LEU A 176 -18.88 -3.66 5.54
CA LEU A 176 -20.08 -3.79 6.33
C LEU A 176 -19.73 -3.83 7.82
N GLU A 177 -20.48 -3.10 8.62
CA GLU A 177 -20.43 -3.17 10.08
C GLU A 177 -21.83 -3.41 10.62
N PHE A 178 -21.96 -4.41 11.50
CA PHE A 178 -23.15 -4.67 12.30
C PHE A 178 -22.87 -4.33 13.76
N SER A 179 -23.71 -3.47 14.33
CA SER A 179 -23.59 -3.03 15.72
C SER A 179 -24.68 -3.66 16.58
N ALA A 180 -24.29 -4.48 17.56
CA ALA A 180 -25.19 -5.03 18.56
C ALA A 180 -25.13 -4.12 19.81
N GLY A 181 -26.06 -3.18 19.86
CA GLY A 181 -26.03 -2.10 20.85
C GLY A 181 -24.86 -1.13 20.65
N ARG A 182 -24.35 -0.59 21.78
CA ARG A 182 -23.23 0.37 21.76
C ARG A 182 -21.86 -0.27 22.00
N HIS A 183 -21.85 -1.55 22.31
CA HIS A 183 -20.65 -2.20 22.87
C HIS A 183 -20.01 -3.23 21.97
N PHE A 184 -20.75 -3.76 21.01
CA PHE A 184 -20.26 -4.84 20.15
C PHE A 184 -20.44 -4.51 18.68
N HIS A 185 -19.38 -4.70 17.89
CA HIS A 185 -19.34 -4.44 16.45
C HIS A 185 -18.73 -5.63 15.73
N LEU A 186 -19.43 -6.13 14.72
CA LEU A 186 -18.93 -7.14 13.79
C LEU A 186 -18.68 -6.47 12.45
N ARG A 187 -17.49 -6.64 11.88
CA ARG A 187 -17.09 -6.04 10.61
C ARG A 187 -16.69 -7.08 9.60
N THR A 188 -17.02 -6.87 8.35
CA THR A 188 -16.51 -7.64 7.23
C THR A 188 -16.25 -6.70 6.07
N GLY A 189 -15.31 -7.08 5.22
CA GLY A 189 -14.94 -6.27 4.06
C GLY A 189 -14.36 -7.11 2.93
N TYR A 190 -14.36 -6.53 1.75
CA TYR A 190 -13.75 -7.08 0.56
C TYR A 190 -12.98 -5.99 -0.17
N ARG A 191 -11.77 -6.30 -0.63
CA ARG A 191 -10.96 -5.43 -1.49
C ARG A 191 -10.53 -6.20 -2.72
N ALA A 192 -10.77 -5.64 -3.90
CA ALA A 192 -10.26 -6.11 -5.17
C ALA A 192 -9.33 -5.07 -5.78
N ASP A 193 -8.28 -5.53 -6.44
CA ASP A 193 -7.47 -4.71 -7.33
C ASP A 193 -8.07 -4.78 -8.74
N LEU A 194 -8.44 -3.63 -9.30
CA LEU A 194 -9.05 -3.51 -10.62
C LEU A 194 -8.04 -3.75 -11.76
N LYS A 195 -6.75 -3.81 -11.43
CA LYS A 195 -5.66 -4.09 -12.36
C LYS A 195 -5.15 -5.54 -12.30
N ASP A 196 -5.71 -6.35 -11.39
CA ASP A 196 -5.31 -7.75 -11.17
C ASP A 196 -3.81 -7.93 -10.87
N ASN A 197 -3.16 -6.91 -10.33
CA ASN A 197 -1.73 -6.96 -9.99
C ASN A 197 -1.47 -7.49 -8.58
N VAL A 198 -2.45 -7.38 -7.67
CA VAL A 198 -2.41 -7.94 -6.32
C VAL A 198 -3.70 -8.68 -5.99
N SER A 199 -3.58 -9.69 -5.16
CA SER A 199 -4.70 -10.55 -4.76
C SER A 199 -5.83 -9.78 -4.09
N SER A 200 -7.05 -10.16 -4.41
CA SER A 200 -8.23 -9.76 -3.67
C SER A 200 -8.17 -10.28 -2.24
N VAL A 201 -8.69 -9.53 -1.29
CA VAL A 201 -8.71 -9.92 0.12
C VAL A 201 -10.10 -9.76 0.73
N ILE A 202 -10.43 -10.71 1.61
CA ILE A 202 -11.60 -10.64 2.49
C ILE A 202 -11.10 -10.30 3.89
N THR A 203 -11.79 -9.41 4.58
CA THR A 203 -11.48 -9.03 5.95
C THR A 203 -12.63 -9.36 6.88
N GLY A 204 -12.32 -9.68 8.13
CA GLY A 204 -13.29 -9.88 9.19
C GLY A 204 -12.75 -9.27 10.49
N GLY A 205 -13.63 -8.70 11.31
CA GLY A 205 -13.20 -8.07 12.55
C GLY A 205 -14.30 -7.99 13.60
N ILE A 206 -13.89 -7.92 14.83
CA ILE A 206 -14.74 -7.68 16.00
C ILE A 206 -14.25 -6.47 16.75
N GLY A 207 -15.18 -5.60 17.14
CA GLY A 207 -14.93 -4.45 17.99
C GLY A 207 -15.71 -4.52 19.27
N ILE A 208 -15.09 -4.14 20.39
CA ILE A 208 -15.72 -4.09 21.69
C ILE A 208 -15.45 -2.72 22.30
N THR A 209 -16.54 -2.06 22.72
CA THR A 209 -16.48 -0.78 23.45
C THR A 209 -17.03 -1.01 24.86
N PRO A 210 -16.23 -1.56 25.80
CA PRO A 210 -16.71 -1.92 27.14
C PRO A 210 -17.15 -0.70 27.95
N TRP A 211 -16.54 0.45 27.70
CA TRP A 211 -16.91 1.76 28.24
C TRP A 211 -16.99 2.79 27.13
N ASP A 212 -17.79 3.80 27.26
CA ASP A 212 -18.00 4.84 26.21
C ASP A 212 -16.71 5.57 25.77
N ARG A 213 -15.60 5.34 26.45
CA ARG A 213 -14.30 5.99 26.20
C ARG A 213 -13.20 5.06 25.71
N PHE A 214 -13.44 3.76 25.69
CA PHE A 214 -12.41 2.77 25.37
C PHE A 214 -12.94 1.79 24.33
N ASN A 215 -12.19 1.58 23.27
CA ASN A 215 -12.50 0.57 22.27
C ASN A 215 -11.30 -0.32 21.97
N ILE A 216 -11.58 -1.58 21.71
CA ILE A 216 -10.63 -2.59 21.25
C ILE A 216 -11.21 -3.18 19.98
N ASP A 217 -10.44 -3.15 18.91
CA ASP A 217 -10.80 -3.75 17.63
C ASP A 217 -9.74 -4.78 17.23
N LEU A 218 -10.18 -6.00 16.92
CA LEU A 218 -9.35 -7.06 16.38
C LEU A 218 -9.86 -7.40 14.97
N SER A 219 -8.97 -7.44 14.00
CA SER A 219 -9.31 -7.79 12.62
C SER A 219 -8.28 -8.73 12.01
N GLY A 220 -8.75 -9.54 11.06
CA GLY A 220 -7.94 -10.40 10.23
C GLY A 220 -8.28 -10.22 8.75
N MET A 221 -7.37 -10.59 7.89
CA MET A 221 -7.59 -10.64 6.44
C MET A 221 -7.01 -11.91 5.85
N ILE A 222 -7.67 -12.39 4.79
CA ILE A 222 -7.26 -13.54 3.99
C ILE A 222 -7.41 -13.15 2.52
N GLY A 223 -6.42 -13.50 1.71
CA GLY A 223 -6.43 -13.31 0.26
C GLY A 223 -5.90 -14.55 -0.46
N GLU A 224 -5.91 -14.51 -1.78
CA GLU A 224 -5.31 -15.56 -2.61
C GLU A 224 -3.77 -15.59 -2.43
N GLY A 225 -3.14 -16.74 -2.75
CA GLY A 225 -1.68 -16.87 -2.72
C GLY A 225 -1.05 -16.77 -1.33
N GLU A 226 -1.71 -17.33 -0.30
CA GLU A 226 -1.22 -17.33 1.09
C GLU A 226 -1.10 -15.92 1.71
N THR A 227 -1.87 -14.97 1.20
CA THR A 227 -1.93 -13.61 1.76
C THR A 227 -2.81 -13.63 3.02
N TYR A 228 -2.24 -13.29 4.17
CA TYR A 228 -2.98 -13.14 5.43
C TYR A 228 -2.38 -12.02 6.28
N GLY A 229 -3.19 -11.49 7.17
CA GLY A 229 -2.76 -10.46 8.10
C GLY A 229 -3.72 -10.32 9.26
N ALA A 230 -3.26 -9.67 10.31
CA ALA A 230 -4.06 -9.33 11.48
C ALA A 230 -3.70 -7.93 11.96
N ALA A 231 -4.67 -7.24 12.57
CA ALA A 231 -4.47 -5.94 13.17
C ALA A 231 -5.21 -5.87 14.52
N LEU A 232 -4.57 -5.24 15.50
CA LEU A 232 -5.15 -4.87 16.77
C LEU A 232 -5.13 -3.35 16.88
N GLN A 233 -6.28 -2.76 17.15
CA GLN A 233 -6.41 -1.34 17.41
C GLN A 233 -6.99 -1.10 18.80
N ILE A 234 -6.38 -0.21 19.54
CA ILE A 234 -6.86 0.23 20.84
C ILE A 234 -7.07 1.74 20.77
N GLY A 235 -8.27 2.20 21.09
CA GLY A 235 -8.63 3.60 21.07
C GLY A 235 -9.12 4.07 22.44
N PHE A 236 -8.76 5.31 22.77
CA PHE A 236 -9.21 5.97 23.98
C PHE A 236 -9.74 7.36 23.63
N LYS A 237 -10.95 7.68 24.08
CA LYS A 237 -11.58 8.99 23.89
C LYS A 237 -11.46 9.79 25.18
N ILE A 238 -10.76 10.89 25.13
CA ILE A 238 -10.57 11.86 26.20
C ILE A 238 -11.80 12.79 26.30
#